data_9cf827e8b66137054701e1cefaf84dc6
#
_entry.id   9cf827e8b66137054701e1cefaf84dc6
#
_cell.length_a   1.000
_cell.length_b   1.000
_cell.length_c   1.000
_cell.angle_alpha   90.00
_cell.angle_beta   90.00
_cell.angle_gamma   90.00
#
_symmetry.space_group_name_H-M   'P 1'
#
loop_
_entity.id
_entity.type
_entity.pdbx_description
1 polymer ?
#
loop_
_entity_poly.entity_id
_entity_poly.type
_entity_poly.pdbx_seq_one_letter_code
_entity_poly.pdbx_strand_id
1 'polypeptide(L)'
;MTASTFRIEEPSIDQPTAPAAPSPFRAAVARDRQLTTTVPRELVHRAAVAEVMLTDWKRLDDTHFDLTAQWPRGHSFFTPVKGVHHDPLIAAETIRQIGSLLAHAEFSVPFGHQFLLEELSLSVQPEQLEVAQTPAALDLEVQCKEVKTRGSRLIGLCYETTVLREGRLAASGRISFGCISPAVYRRLRPERVFGAEYGPIPLTAPVAPQSVGRTSPADVVLSPTGEPNHWQLRVDTRHPVLFDHQVDHIPGMVLLEAARQGATAVLGGSPVLPLGLECEFKKYADLDRPCLIDALRLPKGSCAPETVLVTGHQDGGIVFTATVTAEPAG
;
A
#
# COMPACT_ATOMS: atom_id res chain seq x y z
N MET A 1 0.37 27.88 5.37
CA MET A 1 0.12 27.18 6.66
C MET A 1 1.01 25.95 6.71
N THR A 2 1.67 25.79 7.81
CA THR A 2 2.86 25.00 8.07
C THR A 2 2.65 23.51 7.86
N ALA A 3 3.55 22.89 7.10
CA ALA A 3 3.73 21.45 7.09
C ALA A 3 3.85 20.95 8.53
N SER A 4 2.94 20.06 8.96
CA SER A 4 3.06 19.38 10.25
C SER A 4 4.17 18.34 10.11
N THR A 5 5.40 18.80 10.31
CA THR A 5 6.52 17.95 10.61
C THR A 5 6.24 17.33 11.96
N PHE A 6 6.15 16.01 12.07
CA PHE A 6 6.23 15.35 13.36
C PHE A 6 7.56 15.72 14.00
N ARG A 7 7.53 16.66 14.92
CA ARG A 7 8.66 16.99 15.78
C ARG A 7 8.68 15.93 16.87
N ILE A 8 9.60 14.99 16.75
CA ILE A 8 10.06 14.23 17.90
C ILE A 8 10.92 15.24 18.68
N GLU A 9 10.48 15.68 19.84
CA GLU A 9 11.32 16.39 20.79
C GLU A 9 12.43 15.41 21.19
N GLU A 10 13.66 15.74 20.86
CA GLU A 10 14.83 15.02 21.38
C GLU A 10 14.84 15.18 22.91
N PRO A 11 14.86 14.08 23.67
CA PRO A 11 15.05 14.20 25.10
C PRO A 11 16.44 14.74 25.35
N SER A 12 16.52 15.85 26.08
CA SER A 12 17.72 16.45 26.64
C SER A 12 18.58 15.36 27.27
N ILE A 13 19.84 15.23 26.83
CA ILE A 13 20.82 14.33 27.39
C ILE A 13 21.29 14.91 28.73
N ASP A 14 20.64 14.50 29.81
CA ASP A 14 21.16 14.69 31.15
C ASP A 14 21.51 13.30 31.76
N GLN A 15 22.79 13.15 32.04
CA GLN A 15 23.54 12.20 32.88
C GLN A 15 23.08 10.74 33.01
N PRO A 16 24.02 9.78 33.09
CA PRO A 16 23.68 8.37 33.20
C PRO A 16 23.16 8.05 34.61
N THR A 17 21.87 8.04 34.78
CA THR A 17 21.21 7.39 35.90
C THR A 17 21.29 5.88 35.69
N ALA A 18 21.66 5.17 36.74
CA ALA A 18 21.69 3.71 36.76
C ALA A 18 20.40 3.11 36.15
N PRO A 19 20.48 1.99 35.40
CA PRO A 19 19.32 1.41 34.76
C PRO A 19 18.25 1.11 35.82
N ALA A 20 17.13 1.80 35.74
CA ALA A 20 15.97 1.51 36.56
C ALA A 20 15.54 0.07 36.28
N ALA A 21 15.27 -0.68 37.33
CA ALA A 21 14.72 -2.04 37.21
C ALA A 21 13.49 -2.01 36.29
N PRO A 22 13.38 -2.94 35.32
CA PRO A 22 12.26 -2.96 34.40
C PRO A 22 10.95 -3.04 35.20
N SER A 23 9.95 -2.25 34.79
CA SER A 23 8.65 -2.28 35.43
C SER A 23 8.10 -3.71 35.44
N PRO A 24 7.31 -4.12 36.46
CA PRO A 24 6.72 -5.47 36.52
C PRO A 24 5.96 -5.83 35.25
N PHE A 25 5.35 -4.84 34.59
CA PHE A 25 4.65 -4.99 33.31
C PHE A 25 5.63 -5.34 32.18
N ARG A 26 6.76 -4.64 32.05
CA ARG A 26 7.80 -4.95 31.04
C ARG A 26 8.43 -6.31 31.28
N ALA A 27 8.64 -6.71 32.54
CA ALA A 27 9.16 -8.03 32.88
C ALA A 27 8.13 -9.15 32.59
N ALA A 28 6.83 -8.90 32.75
CA ALA A 28 5.76 -9.83 32.40
C ALA A 28 5.65 -10.00 30.88
N VAL A 29 5.66 -8.88 30.12
CA VAL A 29 5.63 -8.89 28.64
C VAL A 29 6.84 -9.60 28.05
N ALA A 30 8.04 -9.43 28.65
CA ALA A 30 9.24 -10.13 28.20
C ALA A 30 9.22 -11.64 28.45
N ARG A 31 8.37 -12.13 29.37
CA ARG A 31 8.24 -13.56 29.71
C ARG A 31 7.17 -14.28 28.89
N ASP A 32 6.20 -13.57 28.36
CA ASP A 32 5.13 -14.16 27.56
C ASP A 32 5.43 -14.01 26.06
N ARG A 33 6.10 -15.01 25.49
CA ARG A 33 6.44 -15.09 24.07
C ARG A 33 5.19 -15.25 23.16
N GLN A 34 3.98 -15.27 23.73
CA GLN A 34 2.73 -15.39 22.99
C GLN A 34 2.05 -14.03 22.76
N LEU A 35 2.55 -12.95 23.35
CA LEU A 35 1.97 -11.62 23.14
C LEU A 35 2.41 -11.07 21.78
N THR A 36 1.46 -10.92 20.89
CA THR A 36 1.64 -10.31 19.57
C THR A 36 1.22 -8.85 19.62
N THR A 37 2.08 -7.97 19.07
CA THR A 37 1.80 -6.55 18.86
C THR A 37 2.09 -6.21 17.40
N THR A 38 1.70 -5.02 16.97
CA THR A 38 2.16 -4.51 15.68
C THR A 38 3.60 -3.97 15.79
N VAL A 39 4.30 -3.92 14.67
CA VAL A 39 5.53 -3.11 14.56
C VAL A 39 5.18 -1.63 14.78
N PRO A 40 6.15 -0.76 15.15
CA PRO A 40 5.90 0.68 15.24
C PRO A 40 5.32 1.24 13.92
N ARG A 41 4.18 1.90 14.01
CA ARG A 41 3.43 2.43 12.85
C ARG A 41 4.25 3.40 12.00
N GLU A 42 5.18 4.10 12.63
CA GLU A 42 6.07 5.06 11.98
C GLU A 42 7.00 4.36 10.97
N LEU A 43 7.43 3.13 11.27
CA LEU A 43 8.29 2.32 10.38
C LEU A 43 7.56 1.91 9.09
N VAL A 44 6.23 1.82 9.14
CA VAL A 44 5.39 1.39 8.00
C VAL A 44 4.62 2.55 7.35
N HIS A 45 4.94 3.79 7.73
CA HIS A 45 4.29 5.01 7.25
C HIS A 45 2.78 4.96 7.42
N ARG A 46 2.32 4.64 8.65
CA ARG A 46 0.91 4.68 9.02
C ARG A 46 0.69 5.60 10.22
N ALA A 47 -0.42 6.35 10.20
CA ALA A 47 -0.84 7.16 11.35
C ALA A 47 -1.71 6.35 12.31
N ALA A 48 -2.55 5.47 11.77
CA ALA A 48 -3.41 4.59 12.56
C ALA A 48 -2.74 3.24 12.84
N VAL A 49 -2.70 2.80 14.10
CA VAL A 49 -2.22 1.45 14.47
C VAL A 49 -3.06 0.35 13.82
N ALA A 50 -4.36 0.60 13.62
CA ALA A 50 -5.27 -0.34 12.96
C ALA A 50 -4.92 -0.64 11.49
N GLU A 51 -4.12 0.22 10.86
CA GLU A 51 -3.66 0.07 9.48
C GLU A 51 -2.29 -0.63 9.38
N VAL A 52 -1.71 -1.07 10.51
CA VAL A 52 -0.43 -1.78 10.56
C VAL A 52 -0.69 -3.27 10.47
N MET A 53 -0.24 -3.90 9.39
CA MET A 53 -0.41 -5.35 9.16
C MET A 53 0.75 -6.17 9.72
N LEU A 54 1.96 -5.61 9.75
CA LEU A 54 3.16 -6.31 10.22
C LEU A 54 3.19 -6.38 11.76
N THR A 55 3.61 -7.54 12.27
CA THR A 55 3.64 -7.82 13.72
C THR A 55 5.06 -8.00 14.27
N ASP A 56 6.00 -8.48 13.44
CA ASP A 56 7.39 -8.64 13.83
C ASP A 56 8.28 -8.73 12.58
N TRP A 57 9.60 -8.58 12.75
CA TRP A 57 10.59 -8.84 11.71
C TRP A 57 11.90 -9.35 12.31
N LYS A 58 12.61 -10.12 11.51
CA LYS A 58 13.93 -10.66 11.87
C LYS A 58 14.83 -10.64 10.64
N ARG A 59 16.01 -10.05 10.79
CA ARG A 59 17.08 -10.14 9.79
C ARG A 59 17.74 -11.51 9.86
N LEU A 60 17.84 -12.20 8.74
CA LEU A 60 18.54 -13.48 8.61
C LEU A 60 19.97 -13.24 8.11
N ASP A 61 20.12 -12.41 7.08
CA ASP A 61 21.42 -11.97 6.55
C ASP A 61 21.27 -10.56 5.93
N ASP A 62 22.19 -10.17 5.05
CA ASP A 62 22.20 -8.82 4.46
C ASP A 62 21.04 -8.58 3.47
N THR A 63 20.42 -9.62 2.98
CA THR A 63 19.39 -9.57 1.93
C THR A 63 18.12 -10.36 2.26
N HIS A 64 18.13 -11.20 3.29
CA HIS A 64 17.01 -12.04 3.66
C HIS A 64 16.44 -11.65 5.03
N PHE A 65 15.11 -11.59 5.08
CA PHE A 65 14.36 -11.23 6.28
C PHE A 65 13.13 -12.13 6.41
N ASP A 66 12.85 -12.56 7.64
CA ASP A 66 11.58 -13.17 8.01
C ASP A 66 10.73 -12.11 8.72
N LEU A 67 9.46 -12.04 8.36
CA LEU A 67 8.51 -11.17 9.01
C LEU A 67 7.24 -11.95 9.38
N THR A 68 6.44 -11.37 10.25
CA THR A 68 5.09 -11.86 10.51
C THR A 68 4.07 -10.76 10.30
N ALA A 69 2.85 -11.15 9.95
CA ALA A 69 1.74 -10.23 9.78
C ALA A 69 0.41 -10.85 10.22
N GLN A 70 -0.62 -10.03 10.36
CA GLN A 70 -1.96 -10.51 10.63
C GLN A 70 -2.98 -9.77 9.77
N TRP A 71 -3.88 -10.51 9.11
CA TRP A 71 -5.06 -9.93 8.47
C TRP A 71 -6.27 -10.11 9.39
N PRO A 72 -6.98 -9.02 9.71
CA PRO A 72 -8.22 -9.10 10.49
C PRO A 72 -9.32 -9.78 9.67
N ARG A 73 -10.29 -10.40 10.33
CA ARG A 73 -11.46 -11.00 9.67
C ARG A 73 -12.36 -9.99 8.95
N GLY A 74 -12.33 -8.75 9.39
CA GLY A 74 -13.03 -7.63 8.78
C GLY A 74 -12.16 -6.38 8.86
N HIS A 75 -12.20 -5.59 7.82
CA HIS A 75 -11.48 -4.32 7.70
C HIS A 75 -12.41 -3.27 7.10
N SER A 76 -12.25 -2.01 7.48
CA SER A 76 -13.15 -0.93 7.04
C SER A 76 -13.09 -0.69 5.53
N PHE A 77 -11.94 -0.93 4.90
CA PHE A 77 -11.71 -0.71 3.46
C PHE A 77 -11.39 -2.01 2.69
N PHE A 78 -10.48 -2.85 3.20
CA PHE A 78 -10.19 -4.17 2.62
C PHE A 78 -11.27 -5.17 3.02
N THR A 79 -12.53 -4.88 2.63
CA THR A 79 -13.67 -5.71 2.98
C THR A 79 -13.61 -7.03 2.22
N PRO A 80 -13.96 -8.16 2.88
CA PRO A 80 -13.94 -9.45 2.23
C PRO A 80 -14.80 -9.49 0.95
N VAL A 81 -14.20 -9.98 -0.14
CA VAL A 81 -14.89 -10.16 -1.42
C VAL A 81 -16.00 -11.19 -1.21
N LYS A 82 -17.26 -10.80 -1.48
CA LYS A 82 -18.48 -11.60 -1.20
C LYS A 82 -18.57 -12.14 0.22
N GLY A 83 -17.86 -11.57 1.17
CA GLY A 83 -17.82 -12.06 2.56
C GLY A 83 -17.03 -13.35 2.75
N VAL A 84 -16.37 -13.87 1.73
CA VAL A 84 -15.70 -15.17 1.74
C VAL A 84 -14.19 -15.04 1.70
N HIS A 85 -13.64 -14.20 0.82
CA HIS A 85 -12.20 -14.07 0.62
C HIS A 85 -11.69 -12.72 1.13
N HIS A 86 -10.56 -12.71 1.82
CA HIS A 86 -9.85 -11.45 2.10
C HIS A 86 -9.63 -10.69 0.80
N ASP A 87 -9.80 -9.36 0.84
CA ASP A 87 -9.49 -8.50 -0.31
C ASP A 87 -8.00 -8.63 -0.67
N PRO A 88 -7.65 -9.01 -1.91
CA PRO A 88 -6.24 -9.17 -2.31
C PRO A 88 -5.40 -7.90 -2.12
N LEU A 89 -5.99 -6.70 -2.11
CA LEU A 89 -5.25 -5.47 -1.86
C LEU A 89 -4.72 -5.36 -0.42
N ILE A 90 -5.25 -6.15 0.54
CA ILE A 90 -4.63 -6.22 1.87
C ILE A 90 -3.24 -6.87 1.81
N ALA A 91 -3.04 -7.83 0.89
CA ALA A 91 -1.73 -8.41 0.64
C ALA A 91 -0.79 -7.40 0.00
N ALA A 92 -1.27 -6.60 -0.98
CA ALA A 92 -0.48 -5.51 -1.58
C ALA A 92 -0.04 -4.50 -0.52
N GLU A 93 -0.94 -4.11 0.40
CA GLU A 93 -0.62 -3.20 1.50
C GLU A 93 0.39 -3.82 2.47
N THR A 94 0.20 -5.10 2.84
CA THR A 94 1.14 -5.82 3.72
C THR A 94 2.55 -5.84 3.11
N ILE A 95 2.66 -6.20 1.82
CA ILE A 95 3.94 -6.23 1.11
C ILE A 95 4.54 -4.82 1.01
N ARG A 96 3.74 -3.77 0.75
CA ARG A 96 4.20 -2.38 0.72
C ARG A 96 4.82 -1.93 2.06
N GLN A 97 4.22 -2.35 3.18
CA GLN A 97 4.71 -2.00 4.52
C GLN A 97 6.11 -2.55 4.80
N ILE A 98 6.46 -3.70 4.22
CA ILE A 98 7.81 -4.30 4.36
C ILE A 98 8.87 -3.32 3.88
N GLY A 99 8.69 -2.70 2.72
CA GLY A 99 9.70 -1.83 2.12
C GLY A 99 10.04 -0.63 3.00
N SER A 100 9.03 0.03 3.57
CA SER A 100 9.28 1.17 4.48
C SER A 100 9.89 0.72 5.81
N LEU A 101 9.44 -0.42 6.37
CA LEU A 101 10.03 -0.99 7.58
C LEU A 101 11.52 -1.30 7.37
N LEU A 102 11.87 -2.04 6.33
CA LEU A 102 13.26 -2.40 6.06
C LEU A 102 14.12 -1.17 5.79
N ALA A 103 13.61 -0.21 5.00
CA ALA A 103 14.34 1.03 4.73
C ALA A 103 14.73 1.77 6.01
N HIS A 104 13.80 1.90 6.97
CA HIS A 104 14.07 2.60 8.23
C HIS A 104 14.84 1.76 9.24
N ALA A 105 14.38 0.53 9.50
CA ALA A 105 14.92 -0.30 10.59
C ALA A 105 16.25 -0.95 10.22
N GLU A 106 16.41 -1.39 8.95
CA GLU A 106 17.57 -2.19 8.54
C GLU A 106 18.58 -1.40 7.70
N PHE A 107 18.09 -0.48 6.86
CA PHE A 107 18.95 0.32 5.97
C PHE A 107 19.14 1.77 6.45
N SER A 108 18.71 2.10 7.68
CA SER A 108 18.96 3.39 8.34
C SER A 108 18.52 4.61 7.52
N VAL A 109 17.45 4.49 6.73
CA VAL A 109 16.86 5.65 6.04
C VAL A 109 16.19 6.55 7.08
N PRO A 110 16.58 7.83 7.21
CA PRO A 110 15.95 8.72 8.17
C PRO A 110 14.47 8.96 7.88
N PHE A 111 13.66 9.18 8.92
CA PHE A 111 12.30 9.66 8.74
C PHE A 111 12.26 10.98 7.97
N GLY A 112 11.17 11.20 7.22
CA GLY A 112 11.00 12.36 6.35
C GLY A 112 11.57 12.18 4.93
N HIS A 113 12.27 11.06 4.65
CA HIS A 113 12.58 10.68 3.27
C HIS A 113 11.28 10.29 2.54
N GLN A 114 11.23 10.58 1.24
CA GLN A 114 10.11 10.19 0.38
C GLN A 114 10.43 8.88 -0.32
N PHE A 115 9.45 7.98 -0.38
CA PHE A 115 9.55 6.72 -1.10
C PHE A 115 8.76 6.83 -2.40
N LEU A 116 9.48 6.69 -3.50
CA LEU A 116 8.95 6.77 -4.85
C LEU A 116 8.71 5.35 -5.33
N LEU A 117 7.47 4.90 -5.26
CA LEU A 117 7.09 3.58 -5.78
C LEU A 117 7.27 3.57 -7.30
N GLU A 118 8.02 2.60 -7.82
CA GLU A 118 8.33 2.42 -9.23
C GLU A 118 7.53 1.25 -9.81
N GLU A 119 7.55 0.11 -9.12
CA GLU A 119 6.86 -1.11 -9.54
C GLU A 119 6.23 -1.81 -8.34
N LEU A 120 5.09 -2.43 -8.56
CA LEU A 120 4.47 -3.37 -7.64
C LEU A 120 3.83 -4.51 -8.43
N SER A 121 4.21 -5.74 -8.11
CA SER A 121 3.50 -6.94 -8.56
C SER A 121 2.93 -7.70 -7.37
N LEU A 122 1.79 -8.34 -7.60
CA LEU A 122 1.08 -9.19 -6.65
C LEU A 122 0.50 -10.39 -7.38
N SER A 123 0.63 -11.56 -6.80
CA SER A 123 -0.12 -12.76 -7.16
C SER A 123 -0.68 -13.39 -5.90
N VAL A 124 -1.91 -13.88 -5.93
CA VAL A 124 -2.58 -14.49 -4.78
C VAL A 124 -3.10 -15.89 -5.12
N GLN A 125 -3.24 -16.71 -4.08
CA GLN A 125 -3.85 -18.03 -4.16
C GLN A 125 -5.25 -17.97 -3.51
N PRO A 126 -6.34 -18.05 -4.28
CA PRO A 126 -7.71 -17.88 -3.77
C PRO A 126 -8.03 -18.77 -2.57
N GLU A 127 -7.58 -20.00 -2.58
CA GLU A 127 -7.85 -20.98 -1.54
C GLU A 127 -7.23 -20.58 -0.18
N GLN A 128 -6.19 -19.75 -0.19
CA GLN A 128 -5.53 -19.26 1.01
C GLN A 128 -6.06 -17.88 1.46
N LEU A 129 -6.94 -17.27 0.66
CA LEU A 129 -7.59 -16.01 1.03
C LEU A 129 -8.92 -16.19 1.77
N GLU A 130 -9.42 -17.42 1.97
CA GLU A 130 -10.67 -17.64 2.68
C GLU A 130 -10.64 -17.05 4.10
N VAL A 131 -11.71 -16.32 4.45
CA VAL A 131 -11.88 -15.73 5.79
C VAL A 131 -12.27 -16.83 6.77
N ALA A 132 -11.35 -17.16 7.66
CA ALA A 132 -11.55 -18.20 8.68
C ALA A 132 -12.29 -17.68 9.93
N GLN A 133 -12.42 -18.52 10.95
CA GLN A 133 -13.05 -18.15 12.25
C GLN A 133 -12.14 -17.21 13.09
N THR A 134 -10.84 -17.18 12.83
CA THR A 134 -9.85 -16.33 13.49
C THR A 134 -9.18 -15.41 12.47
N PRO A 135 -8.54 -14.32 12.90
CA PRO A 135 -7.64 -13.55 12.03
C PRO A 135 -6.59 -14.44 11.38
N ALA A 136 -6.19 -14.11 10.16
CA ALA A 136 -5.16 -14.88 9.46
C ALA A 136 -3.77 -14.46 9.98
N ALA A 137 -3.06 -15.39 10.62
CA ALA A 137 -1.64 -15.23 10.93
C ALA A 137 -0.81 -15.62 9.69
N LEU A 138 0.20 -14.82 9.39
CA LEU A 138 1.00 -14.93 8.17
C LEU A 138 2.49 -14.90 8.51
N ASP A 139 3.23 -15.75 7.82
CA ASP A 139 4.67 -15.72 7.77
C ASP A 139 5.10 -15.14 6.42
N LEU A 140 6.11 -14.26 6.41
CA LEU A 140 6.58 -13.60 5.22
C LEU A 140 8.08 -13.82 5.07
N GLU A 141 8.47 -14.42 3.94
CA GLU A 141 9.87 -14.56 3.54
C GLU A 141 10.19 -13.45 2.55
N VAL A 142 11.20 -12.65 2.85
CA VAL A 142 11.57 -11.47 2.05
C VAL A 142 12.99 -11.58 1.57
N GLN A 143 13.20 -11.38 0.28
CA GLN A 143 14.51 -11.33 -0.34
C GLN A 143 14.72 -9.99 -1.06
N CYS A 144 15.68 -9.20 -0.61
CA CYS A 144 16.15 -8.01 -1.31
C CYS A 144 16.92 -8.44 -2.57
N LYS A 145 16.38 -8.11 -3.74
CA LYS A 145 17.00 -8.44 -5.05
C LYS A 145 17.99 -7.38 -5.49
N GLU A 146 17.73 -6.14 -5.11
CA GLU A 146 18.61 -5.02 -5.43
C GLU A 146 18.56 -4.00 -4.29
N VAL A 147 19.75 -3.66 -3.77
CA VAL A 147 19.94 -2.62 -2.76
C VAL A 147 20.82 -1.53 -3.36
N LYS A 148 20.18 -0.46 -3.85
CA LYS A 148 20.89 0.68 -4.46
C LYS A 148 21.36 1.62 -3.37
N THR A 149 22.65 1.88 -3.30
CA THR A 149 23.25 2.80 -2.33
C THR A 149 24.07 3.90 -3.00
N ARG A 150 24.17 5.04 -2.33
CA ARG A 150 25.12 6.11 -2.67
C ARG A 150 25.96 6.43 -1.44
N GLY A 151 27.19 5.91 -1.41
CA GLY A 151 27.95 5.80 -0.18
C GLY A 151 27.25 4.83 0.79
N SER A 152 26.99 5.28 2.01
CA SER A 152 26.27 4.49 3.03
C SER A 152 24.73 4.68 2.99
N ARG A 153 24.20 5.50 2.06
CA ARG A 153 22.77 5.83 2.04
C ARG A 153 22.02 4.96 1.05
N LEU A 154 20.92 4.36 1.48
CA LEU A 154 19.98 3.71 0.58
C LEU A 154 19.32 4.76 -0.32
N ILE A 155 19.31 4.53 -1.63
CA ILE A 155 18.63 5.37 -2.64
C ILE A 155 17.58 4.60 -3.42
N GLY A 156 17.50 3.29 -3.27
CA GLY A 156 16.46 2.45 -3.86
C GLY A 156 16.57 1.02 -3.36
N LEU A 157 15.43 0.34 -3.35
CA LEU A 157 15.31 -1.04 -2.91
C LEU A 157 14.35 -1.78 -3.82
N CYS A 158 14.75 -2.98 -4.26
CA CYS A 158 13.86 -3.95 -4.88
C CYS A 158 13.88 -5.23 -4.08
N TYR A 159 12.70 -5.76 -3.73
CA TYR A 159 12.56 -7.00 -2.98
C TYR A 159 11.39 -7.83 -3.49
N GLU A 160 11.48 -9.12 -3.26
CA GLU A 160 10.42 -10.09 -3.45
C GLU A 160 9.97 -10.62 -2.10
N THR A 161 8.67 -10.94 -2.01
CA THR A 161 8.05 -11.46 -0.80
C THR A 161 7.22 -12.68 -1.13
N THR A 162 7.37 -13.72 -0.33
CA THR A 162 6.47 -14.87 -0.26
C THR A 162 5.65 -14.75 1.03
N VAL A 163 4.32 -14.76 0.91
CA VAL A 163 3.39 -14.71 2.04
C VAL A 163 2.81 -16.09 2.24
N LEU A 164 3.04 -16.66 3.41
CA LEU A 164 2.59 -17.99 3.78
C LEU A 164 1.48 -17.89 4.84
N ARG A 165 0.46 -18.68 4.69
CA ARG A 165 -0.58 -18.92 5.68
C ARG A 165 -0.60 -20.40 6.04
N GLU A 166 -0.34 -20.74 7.30
CA GLU A 166 -0.22 -22.12 7.76
C GLU A 166 0.77 -22.95 6.89
N GLY A 167 1.89 -22.31 6.52
CA GLY A 167 2.94 -22.92 5.67
C GLY A 167 2.58 -23.09 4.19
N ARG A 168 1.43 -22.57 3.74
CA ARG A 168 1.00 -22.62 2.32
C ARG A 168 1.09 -21.25 1.69
N LEU A 169 1.48 -21.19 0.42
CA LEU A 169 1.55 -19.94 -0.34
C LEU A 169 0.17 -19.28 -0.42
N ALA A 170 0.04 -18.10 0.17
CA ALA A 170 -1.17 -17.28 0.12
C ALA A 170 -1.04 -16.13 -0.89
N ALA A 171 0.13 -15.50 -0.94
CA ALA A 171 0.44 -14.46 -1.90
C ALA A 171 1.95 -14.41 -2.17
N SER A 172 2.31 -13.80 -3.27
CA SER A 172 3.68 -13.37 -3.56
C SER A 172 3.66 -12.00 -4.23
N GLY A 173 4.72 -11.24 -4.07
CA GLY A 173 4.81 -9.94 -4.73
C GLY A 173 6.23 -9.43 -4.79
N ARG A 174 6.42 -8.43 -5.63
CA ARG A 174 7.67 -7.71 -5.81
C ARG A 174 7.40 -6.23 -5.76
N ILE A 175 8.26 -5.49 -5.10
CA ILE A 175 8.22 -4.03 -5.07
C ILE A 175 9.60 -3.48 -5.41
N SER A 176 9.62 -2.42 -6.23
CA SER A 176 10.76 -1.55 -6.45
C SER A 176 10.40 -0.11 -6.09
N PHE A 177 11.25 0.55 -5.34
CA PHE A 177 11.07 1.95 -4.99
C PHE A 177 12.41 2.69 -4.82
N GLY A 178 12.38 4.00 -5.12
CA GLY A 178 13.47 4.91 -4.83
C GLY A 178 13.30 5.61 -3.48
N CYS A 179 14.42 5.88 -2.78
CA CYS A 179 14.45 6.68 -1.57
C CYS A 179 15.07 8.05 -1.88
N ILE A 180 14.32 9.12 -1.69
CA ILE A 180 14.80 10.47 -1.94
C ILE A 180 14.75 11.34 -0.67
N SER A 181 15.84 12.06 -0.43
CA SER A 181 15.90 12.97 0.73
C SER A 181 14.97 14.17 0.54
N PRO A 182 14.54 14.83 1.63
CA PRO A 182 13.74 16.04 1.55
C PRO A 182 14.36 17.13 0.67
N ALA A 183 15.69 17.24 0.63
CA ALA A 183 16.37 18.21 -0.22
C ALA A 183 16.26 17.86 -1.72
N VAL A 184 16.34 16.59 -2.06
CA VAL A 184 16.12 16.12 -3.44
C VAL A 184 14.66 16.27 -3.83
N TYR A 185 13.74 15.89 -2.94
CA TYR A 185 12.30 16.05 -3.16
C TYR A 185 11.92 17.49 -3.48
N ARG A 186 12.37 18.47 -2.65
CA ARG A 186 12.14 19.90 -2.90
C ARG A 186 12.68 20.40 -4.25
N ARG A 187 13.75 19.78 -4.74
CA ARG A 187 14.32 20.12 -6.06
C ARG A 187 13.52 19.54 -7.23
N LEU A 188 12.99 18.35 -7.04
CA LEU A 188 12.16 17.67 -8.05
C LEU A 188 10.75 18.27 -8.14
N ARG A 189 10.23 18.80 -7.04
CA ARG A 189 8.88 19.36 -6.93
C ARG A 189 8.89 20.74 -6.24
N PRO A 190 9.58 21.73 -6.82
CA PRO A 190 9.73 23.05 -6.21
C PRO A 190 8.39 23.76 -6.02
N GLU A 191 7.44 23.56 -6.92
CA GLU A 191 6.09 24.13 -6.84
C GLU A 191 5.30 23.63 -5.63
N ARG A 192 5.62 22.45 -5.08
CA ARG A 192 4.97 21.89 -3.89
C ARG A 192 5.51 22.41 -2.58
N VAL A 193 6.65 23.09 -2.61
CA VAL A 193 7.36 23.58 -1.41
C VAL A 193 7.09 25.05 -1.12
N PHE A 194 6.81 25.87 -2.13
CA PHE A 194 6.77 27.32 -2.02
C PHE A 194 5.36 27.92 -1.88
N GLY A 195 4.45 27.23 -1.17
CA GLY A 195 3.30 27.91 -0.56
C GLY A 195 2.12 28.24 -1.48
N ALA A 196 2.03 27.68 -2.66
CA ALA A 196 0.74 27.62 -3.31
C ALA A 196 -0.15 26.63 -2.55
N GLU A 197 -1.36 27.05 -2.16
CA GLU A 197 -2.38 26.16 -1.60
C GLU A 197 -2.88 25.20 -2.70
N TYR A 198 -2.11 24.15 -2.97
CA TYR A 198 -2.54 23.06 -3.84
C TYR A 198 -3.47 22.14 -3.06
N GLY A 199 -4.70 22.60 -2.90
CA GLY A 199 -5.77 21.76 -2.36
C GLY A 199 -6.20 20.71 -3.40
N PRO A 200 -6.77 19.58 -2.95
CA PRO A 200 -7.37 18.62 -3.87
C PRO A 200 -8.46 19.28 -4.71
N ILE A 201 -8.59 18.82 -5.96
CA ILE A 201 -9.72 19.26 -6.80
C ILE A 201 -11.05 18.96 -6.11
N PRO A 202 -12.15 19.69 -6.43
CA PRO A 202 -13.46 19.42 -5.87
C PRO A 202 -13.85 17.96 -6.06
N LEU A 203 -14.37 17.36 -5.01
CA LEU A 203 -14.79 15.96 -5.02
C LEU A 203 -15.98 15.76 -5.94
N THR A 204 -15.83 14.88 -6.93
CA THR A 204 -16.87 14.53 -7.88
C THR A 204 -17.78 13.41 -7.36
N ALA A 205 -18.97 13.25 -7.94
CA ALA A 205 -19.88 12.16 -7.59
C ALA A 205 -19.27 10.79 -7.97
N PRO A 206 -19.37 9.76 -7.10
CA PRO A 206 -18.89 8.43 -7.43
C PRO A 206 -19.78 7.75 -8.47
N VAL A 207 -19.24 6.77 -9.20
CA VAL A 207 -20.08 5.77 -9.87
C VAL A 207 -20.84 4.93 -8.84
N ALA A 208 -21.86 4.20 -9.26
CA ALA A 208 -22.59 3.30 -8.35
C ALA A 208 -21.62 2.29 -7.71
N PRO A 209 -21.55 2.17 -6.37
CA PRO A 209 -20.56 1.32 -5.70
C PRO A 209 -20.56 -0.12 -6.22
N GLN A 210 -21.74 -0.67 -6.48
CA GLN A 210 -21.91 -2.05 -6.96
C GLN A 210 -21.28 -2.27 -8.34
N SER A 211 -21.23 -1.23 -9.20
CA SER A 211 -20.62 -1.34 -10.53
C SER A 211 -19.11 -1.50 -10.49
N VAL A 212 -18.49 -1.23 -9.35
CA VAL A 212 -17.04 -1.32 -9.12
C VAL A 212 -16.67 -2.27 -7.97
N GLY A 213 -17.62 -3.12 -7.55
CA GLY A 213 -17.40 -4.12 -6.50
C GLY A 213 -17.24 -3.54 -5.10
N ARG A 214 -17.78 -2.34 -4.84
CA ARG A 214 -17.81 -1.72 -3.50
C ARG A 214 -19.24 -1.65 -2.97
N THR A 215 -19.38 -1.52 -1.66
CA THR A 215 -20.69 -1.37 -0.98
C THR A 215 -20.91 0.07 -0.50
N SER A 216 -19.83 0.78 -0.20
CA SER A 216 -19.86 2.16 0.29
C SER A 216 -19.46 3.16 -0.81
N PRO A 217 -20.21 4.25 -1.02
CA PRO A 217 -19.79 5.33 -1.91
C PRO A 217 -18.47 6.01 -1.47
N ALA A 218 -18.13 5.93 -0.18
CA ALA A 218 -16.89 6.49 0.34
C ALA A 218 -15.66 5.76 -0.22
N ASP A 219 -15.77 4.46 -0.48
CA ASP A 219 -14.69 3.60 -0.98
C ASP A 219 -14.56 3.64 -2.51
N VAL A 220 -15.46 4.34 -3.21
CA VAL A 220 -15.40 4.47 -4.66
C VAL A 220 -14.42 5.56 -5.05
N VAL A 221 -13.42 5.17 -5.83
CA VAL A 221 -12.37 6.09 -6.32
C VAL A 221 -12.53 6.45 -7.81
N LEU A 222 -13.66 6.13 -8.41
CA LEU A 222 -14.00 6.44 -9.80
C LEU A 222 -15.25 7.31 -9.90
N SER A 223 -15.19 8.34 -10.74
CA SER A 223 -16.31 9.21 -11.09
C SER A 223 -16.59 9.15 -12.60
N PRO A 224 -17.87 9.15 -13.04
CA PRO A 224 -18.20 9.03 -14.44
C PRO A 224 -17.77 10.28 -15.22
N THR A 225 -17.27 10.08 -16.44
CA THR A 225 -17.01 11.15 -17.41
C THR A 225 -18.11 11.26 -18.49
N GLY A 226 -18.97 10.26 -18.57
CA GLY A 226 -19.95 10.09 -19.64
C GLY A 226 -19.46 9.19 -20.77
N GLU A 227 -18.17 8.83 -20.80
CA GLU A 227 -17.60 7.91 -21.77
C GLU A 227 -17.45 6.50 -21.18
N PRO A 228 -17.71 5.44 -21.95
CA PRO A 228 -17.56 4.06 -21.46
C PRO A 228 -16.09 3.73 -21.17
N ASN A 229 -15.86 3.01 -20.08
CA ASN A 229 -14.52 2.55 -19.64
C ASN A 229 -13.51 3.69 -19.40
N HIS A 230 -14.03 4.89 -19.19
CA HIS A 230 -13.28 6.11 -18.94
C HIS A 230 -13.86 6.85 -17.73
N TRP A 231 -13.02 7.14 -16.74
CA TRP A 231 -13.42 7.77 -15.49
C TRP A 231 -12.44 8.86 -15.08
N GLN A 232 -12.92 9.78 -14.26
CA GLN A 232 -12.04 10.64 -13.47
C GLN A 232 -11.74 9.96 -12.15
N LEU A 233 -10.47 9.93 -11.75
CA LEU A 233 -10.09 9.48 -10.41
C LEU A 233 -10.70 10.39 -9.35
N ARG A 234 -11.48 9.80 -8.43
CA ARG A 234 -12.14 10.48 -7.34
C ARG A 234 -11.24 10.40 -6.10
N VAL A 235 -10.68 11.54 -5.72
CA VAL A 235 -9.72 11.64 -4.64
C VAL A 235 -10.38 12.29 -3.43
N ASP A 236 -10.83 11.49 -2.46
CA ASP A 236 -11.34 11.98 -1.18
C ASP A 236 -10.22 11.91 -0.13
N THR A 237 -9.55 13.02 0.11
CA THR A 237 -8.45 13.11 1.09
C THR A 237 -8.88 12.91 2.55
N ARG A 238 -10.19 12.77 2.82
CA ARG A 238 -10.74 12.43 4.14
C ARG A 238 -10.90 10.93 4.33
N HIS A 239 -10.61 10.12 3.30
CA HIS A 239 -10.74 8.66 3.40
C HIS A 239 -9.76 8.10 4.43
N PRO A 240 -10.25 7.41 5.50
CA PRO A 240 -9.42 7.09 6.67
C PRO A 240 -8.31 6.07 6.42
N VAL A 241 -8.40 5.29 5.35
CA VAL A 241 -7.41 4.24 5.00
C VAL A 241 -6.53 4.66 3.83
N LEU A 242 -7.13 5.14 2.74
CA LEU A 242 -6.37 5.55 1.54
C LEU A 242 -5.56 6.83 1.76
N PHE A 243 -6.03 7.70 2.66
CA PHE A 243 -5.37 8.93 3.12
C PHE A 243 -5.21 8.89 4.64
N ASP A 244 -4.67 7.79 5.17
CA ASP A 244 -4.41 7.58 6.59
C ASP A 244 -3.58 8.72 7.23
N HIS A 245 -2.76 9.39 6.45
CA HIS A 245 -2.02 10.58 6.81
C HIS A 245 -2.00 11.58 5.65
N GLN A 246 -1.64 12.83 5.98
CA GLN A 246 -1.61 13.90 4.98
C GLN A 246 -0.43 13.71 4.01
N VAL A 247 -0.71 13.76 2.71
CA VAL A 247 0.26 13.68 1.62
C VAL A 247 -0.01 14.77 0.59
N ASP A 248 0.97 15.09 -0.25
CA ASP A 248 0.89 16.13 -1.28
C ASP A 248 0.67 15.58 -2.70
N HIS A 249 0.43 14.28 -2.80
CA HIS A 249 0.18 13.56 -4.05
C HIS A 249 -0.81 12.42 -3.83
N ILE A 250 -1.30 11.84 -4.90
CA ILE A 250 -2.21 10.68 -4.86
C ILE A 250 -1.40 9.45 -4.44
N PRO A 251 -1.77 8.78 -3.32
CA PRO A 251 -1.09 7.56 -2.88
C PRO A 251 -1.16 6.43 -3.90
N GLY A 252 -0.11 5.61 -3.99
CA GLY A 252 -0.09 4.44 -4.86
C GLY A 252 -1.26 3.48 -4.61
N MET A 253 -1.69 3.32 -3.35
CA MET A 253 -2.86 2.47 -3.00
C MET A 253 -4.18 2.99 -3.58
N VAL A 254 -4.34 4.31 -3.79
CA VAL A 254 -5.50 4.87 -4.51
C VAL A 254 -5.49 4.46 -5.97
N LEU A 255 -4.30 4.45 -6.60
CA LEU A 255 -4.12 4.04 -8.00
C LEU A 255 -4.35 2.53 -8.18
N LEU A 256 -3.88 1.71 -7.23
CA LEU A 256 -4.17 0.27 -7.21
C LEU A 256 -5.66 0.00 -7.06
N GLU A 257 -6.33 0.74 -6.18
CA GLU A 257 -7.79 0.64 -6.03
C GLU A 257 -8.52 1.09 -7.29
N ALA A 258 -8.07 2.14 -7.96
CA ALA A 258 -8.64 2.57 -9.24
C ALA A 258 -8.48 1.49 -10.31
N ALA A 259 -7.34 0.81 -10.35
CA ALA A 259 -7.12 -0.31 -11.26
C ALA A 259 -8.08 -1.47 -10.99
N ARG A 260 -8.26 -1.86 -9.72
CA ARG A 260 -9.22 -2.90 -9.33
C ARG A 260 -10.66 -2.51 -9.68
N GLN A 261 -11.06 -1.25 -9.37
CA GLN A 261 -12.42 -0.76 -9.66
C GLN A 261 -12.69 -0.67 -11.16
N GLY A 262 -11.73 -0.15 -11.94
CA GLY A 262 -11.81 -0.09 -13.40
C GLY A 262 -11.93 -1.48 -14.03
N ALA A 263 -11.12 -2.44 -13.56
CA ALA A 263 -11.22 -3.83 -14.01
C ALA A 263 -12.60 -4.44 -13.69
N THR A 264 -13.10 -4.25 -12.48
CA THR A 264 -14.42 -4.74 -12.08
C THR A 264 -15.52 -4.15 -12.96
N ALA A 265 -15.49 -2.83 -13.24
CA ALA A 265 -16.47 -2.16 -14.09
C ALA A 265 -16.48 -2.73 -15.51
N VAL A 266 -15.31 -2.90 -16.13
CA VAL A 266 -15.18 -3.45 -17.51
C VAL A 266 -15.59 -4.91 -17.58
N LEU A 267 -15.45 -5.67 -16.50
CA LEU A 267 -15.88 -7.07 -16.41
C LEU A 267 -17.36 -7.25 -16.04
N GLY A 268 -18.15 -6.17 -16.06
CA GLY A 268 -19.60 -6.22 -15.92
C GLY A 268 -20.11 -5.89 -14.51
N GLY A 269 -19.28 -5.34 -13.63
CA GLY A 269 -19.68 -4.84 -12.31
C GLY A 269 -19.93 -5.91 -11.25
N SER A 270 -19.95 -7.19 -11.63
CA SER A 270 -19.99 -8.28 -10.63
C SER A 270 -18.68 -8.33 -9.86
N PRO A 271 -18.71 -8.58 -8.55
CA PRO A 271 -17.48 -8.72 -7.79
C PRO A 271 -16.54 -9.74 -8.43
N VAL A 272 -15.34 -9.31 -8.76
CA VAL A 272 -14.25 -10.16 -9.23
C VAL A 272 -13.23 -10.33 -8.13
N LEU A 273 -12.55 -11.45 -8.11
CA LEU A 273 -11.39 -11.67 -7.25
C LEU A 273 -10.14 -11.38 -8.07
N PRO A 274 -9.39 -10.31 -7.80
CA PRO A 274 -8.08 -10.11 -8.40
C PRO A 274 -7.13 -11.23 -8.01
N LEU A 275 -6.60 -11.93 -9.00
CA LEU A 275 -5.59 -12.99 -8.81
C LEU A 275 -4.19 -12.44 -8.93
N GLY A 276 -4.03 -11.35 -9.67
CA GLY A 276 -2.75 -10.72 -9.91
C GLY A 276 -2.89 -9.24 -10.26
N LEU A 277 -1.87 -8.50 -9.93
CA LEU A 277 -1.66 -7.09 -10.26
C LEU A 277 -0.21 -6.90 -10.68
N GLU A 278 0.00 -6.24 -11.82
CA GLU A 278 1.32 -5.78 -12.26
C GLU A 278 1.22 -4.30 -12.54
N CYS A 279 1.89 -3.49 -11.73
CA CYS A 279 1.76 -2.04 -11.76
C CYS A 279 3.12 -1.36 -11.95
N GLU A 280 3.14 -0.37 -12.82
CA GLU A 280 4.26 0.54 -13.01
C GLU A 280 3.81 1.98 -12.72
N PHE A 281 4.55 2.68 -11.89
CA PHE A 281 4.31 4.07 -11.54
C PHE A 281 5.36 4.95 -12.26
N LYS A 282 4.89 5.75 -13.21
CA LYS A 282 5.79 6.52 -14.10
C LYS A 282 6.18 7.88 -13.50
N LYS A 283 5.28 8.48 -12.73
CA LYS A 283 5.47 9.78 -12.08
C LYS A 283 4.44 10.00 -10.97
N TYR A 284 4.67 10.98 -10.11
CA TYR A 284 3.66 11.42 -9.17
C TYR A 284 2.36 11.83 -9.87
N ALA A 285 1.23 11.44 -9.31
CA ALA A 285 -0.08 11.99 -9.64
C ALA A 285 -0.44 13.07 -8.62
N ASP A 286 -0.75 14.26 -9.08
CA ASP A 286 -0.98 15.44 -8.26
C ASP A 286 -2.43 15.55 -7.79
N LEU A 287 -2.66 16.04 -6.55
CA LEU A 287 -4.00 16.19 -5.96
C LEU A 287 -4.82 17.31 -6.60
N ASP A 288 -4.17 18.33 -7.13
CA ASP A 288 -4.78 19.57 -7.65
C ASP A 288 -5.12 19.51 -9.14
N ARG A 289 -4.98 18.35 -9.77
CA ARG A 289 -5.24 18.14 -11.21
C ARG A 289 -6.08 16.89 -11.43
N PRO A 290 -7.00 16.90 -12.41
CA PRO A 290 -7.73 15.69 -12.76
C PRO A 290 -6.79 14.58 -13.22
N CYS A 291 -6.97 13.40 -12.66
CA CYS A 291 -6.36 12.17 -13.15
C CYS A 291 -7.46 11.34 -13.83
N LEU A 292 -7.24 10.93 -15.07
CA LEU A 292 -8.20 10.14 -15.85
C LEU A 292 -7.76 8.69 -15.85
N ILE A 293 -8.72 7.79 -15.76
CA ILE A 293 -8.51 6.34 -15.70
C ILE A 293 -9.21 5.70 -16.89
N ASP A 294 -8.43 4.98 -17.69
CA ASP A 294 -8.92 4.15 -18.78
C ASP A 294 -8.78 2.68 -18.43
N ALA A 295 -9.74 1.85 -18.78
CA ALA A 295 -9.65 0.41 -18.62
C ALA A 295 -10.03 -0.33 -19.90
N LEU A 296 -9.18 -1.27 -20.31
CA LEU A 296 -9.33 -2.07 -21.52
C LEU A 296 -9.26 -3.56 -21.17
N ARG A 297 -10.36 -4.28 -21.42
CA ARG A 297 -10.34 -5.75 -21.36
C ARG A 297 -9.50 -6.31 -22.49
N LEU A 298 -8.50 -7.12 -22.15
CA LEU A 298 -7.63 -7.74 -23.13
C LEU A 298 -8.24 -9.05 -23.67
N PRO A 299 -7.95 -9.42 -24.93
CA PRO A 299 -8.35 -10.71 -25.48
C PRO A 299 -7.78 -11.86 -24.65
N LYS A 300 -8.58 -12.87 -24.38
CA LYS A 300 -8.16 -14.06 -23.62
C LYS A 300 -8.36 -15.36 -24.39
N GLY A 301 -7.59 -16.39 -24.04
CA GLY A 301 -7.83 -17.77 -24.45
C GLY A 301 -9.03 -18.38 -23.70
N SER A 302 -9.56 -19.48 -24.19
CA SER A 302 -10.81 -20.09 -23.69
C SER A 302 -10.82 -20.45 -22.21
N CYS A 303 -9.66 -20.73 -21.59
CA CYS A 303 -9.53 -21.14 -20.18
C CYS A 303 -8.65 -20.19 -19.35
N ALA A 304 -8.24 -19.04 -19.91
CA ALA A 304 -7.42 -18.08 -19.19
C ALA A 304 -8.29 -17.16 -18.29
N PRO A 305 -7.75 -16.67 -17.16
CA PRO A 305 -8.44 -15.65 -16.37
C PRO A 305 -8.65 -14.36 -17.19
N GLU A 306 -9.57 -13.53 -16.73
CA GLU A 306 -9.79 -12.22 -17.34
C GLU A 306 -8.58 -11.31 -17.07
N THR A 307 -8.22 -10.53 -18.07
CA THR A 307 -7.11 -9.57 -17.96
C THR A 307 -7.58 -8.21 -18.42
N VAL A 308 -7.33 -7.19 -17.61
CA VAL A 308 -7.70 -5.81 -17.90
C VAL A 308 -6.47 -4.93 -17.74
N LEU A 309 -6.15 -4.17 -18.76
CA LEU A 309 -5.15 -3.11 -18.73
C LEU A 309 -5.83 -1.82 -18.23
N VAL A 310 -5.30 -1.23 -17.18
CA VAL A 310 -5.75 0.06 -16.65
C VAL A 310 -4.62 1.07 -16.75
N THR A 311 -4.95 2.26 -17.24
CA THR A 311 -3.97 3.35 -17.43
C THR A 311 -4.48 4.61 -16.77
N GLY A 312 -3.64 5.26 -15.98
CA GLY A 312 -3.92 6.57 -15.39
C GLY A 312 -3.17 7.67 -16.11
N HIS A 313 -3.88 8.75 -16.43
CA HIS A 313 -3.36 9.90 -17.17
C HIS A 313 -3.56 11.19 -16.37
N GLN A 314 -2.56 12.05 -16.39
CA GLN A 314 -2.66 13.41 -15.87
C GLN A 314 -1.86 14.35 -16.78
N ASP A 315 -2.46 15.48 -17.18
CA ASP A 315 -1.87 16.47 -18.11
C ASP A 315 -1.39 15.84 -19.44
N GLY A 316 -2.17 14.89 -19.98
CA GLY A 316 -1.84 14.19 -21.22
C GLY A 316 -0.70 13.17 -21.12
N GLY A 317 -0.13 12.97 -19.93
CA GLY A 317 0.94 11.99 -19.69
C GLY A 317 0.50 10.84 -18.80
N ILE A 318 1.01 9.64 -19.05
CA ILE A 318 0.75 8.46 -18.22
C ILE A 318 1.41 8.66 -16.85
N VAL A 319 0.64 8.45 -15.77
CA VAL A 319 1.13 8.47 -14.39
C VAL A 319 1.33 7.06 -13.85
N PHE A 320 0.45 6.11 -14.22
CA PHE A 320 0.64 4.71 -13.91
C PHE A 320 -0.02 3.81 -14.96
N THR A 321 0.42 2.56 -15.00
CA THR A 321 -0.25 1.47 -15.72
C THR A 321 -0.39 0.28 -14.79
N ALA A 322 -1.49 -0.46 -14.94
CA ALA A 322 -1.72 -1.67 -14.17
C ALA A 322 -2.36 -2.74 -15.04
N THR A 323 -1.84 -3.97 -14.98
CA THR A 323 -2.50 -5.15 -15.54
C THR A 323 -3.16 -5.90 -14.38
N VAL A 324 -4.47 -6.04 -14.43
CA VAL A 324 -5.27 -6.77 -13.44
C VAL A 324 -5.68 -8.10 -14.04
N THR A 325 -5.25 -9.19 -13.42
CA THR A 325 -5.73 -10.55 -13.73
C THR A 325 -6.78 -10.93 -12.70
N ALA A 326 -7.95 -11.38 -13.15
CA ALA A 326 -9.07 -11.63 -12.24
C ALA A 326 -9.92 -12.83 -12.68
N GLU A 327 -10.60 -13.41 -11.71
CA GLU A 327 -11.65 -14.41 -11.93
C GLU A 327 -12.98 -13.90 -11.38
N PRO A 328 -14.13 -14.36 -11.94
CA PRO A 328 -15.41 -14.13 -11.29
C PRO A 328 -15.33 -14.65 -9.86
N ALA A 329 -15.65 -13.82 -8.88
CA ALA A 329 -15.75 -14.31 -7.53
C ALA A 329 -16.91 -15.32 -7.48
N GLY A 330 -16.62 -16.58 -7.22
CA GLY A 330 -17.55 -17.70 -7.16
C GLY A 330 -18.71 -17.51 -6.18
#